data_4adc88cad0964986596394a289565857
#
_entry.id   4adc88cad0964986596394a289565857
#
_cell.length_a   1.000
_cell.length_b   1.000
_cell.length_c   1.000
_cell.angle_alpha   90.00
_cell.angle_beta   90.00
_cell.angle_gamma   90.00
#
_symmetry.space_group_name_H-M   'P 1'
#
loop_
_entity.id
_entity.type
_entity.pdbx_description
1 polymer ?
#
loop_
_entity_poly.entity_id
_entity_poly.type
_entity_poly.pdbx_seq_one_letter_code
_entity_poly.pdbx_strand_id
1 'polypeptide(L)'
;MTTFFPAKVPTRYLRGQRLLKVTGVAALALTLFSAHASAEEKGMLETIHKHKFLTSTVPDNGDVNPYAVVVAPVSAGSIQKDDVLIDNFNNISNLQGTGTTILSYRPSTKETRLFAQIPQKLKDCPGGVGLTTAMTMLKSGWIIVGSAPSTDGTTATKGDGCLLVLDANGHHVATWAGPTINAPWGNMAVRDFGDHATLFISMAGFGLKGPEVIDPATKYPEVRHEATVLRLDLKIPQGKAPEIESQTIVADGFAQRADRDNFLFGPTGLALAEDNTLYVTNGMDEEITAIPDATTRTDSAGKGRLVTHGALLAWPLAMIMTSKGHLIVNNGKNGQTVEVDPISGKQIYAHWLNANQAQSPPGNGNLFGIALAPDGKSFYYVEDDINSLRIATP
;
A
#
# COMPACT_ATOMS: atom_id res chain seq x y z
N MET A 1 -38.99 16.51 -57.44
CA MET A 1 -38.44 16.77 -58.79
C MET A 1 -37.04 16.21 -58.80
N THR A 2 -36.61 15.23 -59.42
CA THR A 2 -36.73 14.51 -60.68
C THR A 2 -35.78 13.34 -60.50
N THR A 3 -36.22 12.13 -60.39
CA THR A 3 -36.31 11.00 -61.34
C THR A 3 -35.00 10.50 -61.94
N PHE A 4 -34.79 9.24 -61.71
CA PHE A 4 -34.75 8.06 -62.63
C PHE A 4 -33.41 7.76 -63.35
N PHE A 5 -32.89 6.61 -63.24
CA PHE A 5 -33.00 5.23 -63.68
C PHE A 5 -31.77 4.78 -64.56
N PRO A 6 -31.66 3.52 -64.94
CA PRO A 6 -30.41 2.73 -64.86
C PRO A 6 -29.93 2.25 -66.25
N ALA A 7 -28.81 1.56 -66.35
CA ALA A 7 -28.45 0.76 -67.54
C ALA A 7 -27.46 -0.35 -67.15
N LYS A 8 -27.84 -1.54 -67.28
CA LYS A 8 -27.92 -2.57 -68.33
C LYS A 8 -26.60 -3.35 -68.48
N VAL A 9 -26.75 -4.67 -68.21
CA VAL A 9 -25.88 -5.81 -68.55
C VAL A 9 -25.80 -6.01 -70.06
N PRO A 10 -24.75 -6.65 -70.57
CA PRO A 10 -24.98 -7.73 -71.55
C PRO A 10 -24.22 -9.00 -71.24
N THR A 11 -24.97 -10.07 -71.41
CA THR A 11 -24.60 -11.48 -71.58
C THR A 11 -24.01 -11.79 -72.94
N ARG A 12 -23.04 -12.73 -73.03
CA ARG A 12 -22.87 -13.69 -74.14
C ARG A 12 -21.73 -14.67 -73.85
N TYR A 13 -22.05 -15.91 -73.67
CA TYR A 13 -22.19 -17.11 -74.52
C TYR A 13 -20.92 -17.92 -74.69
N LEU A 14 -20.93 -19.12 -74.08
CA LEU A 14 -20.67 -20.50 -74.48
C LEU A 14 -19.49 -20.88 -75.42
N ARG A 15 -18.68 -21.82 -74.97
CA ARG A 15 -18.26 -23.13 -75.52
C ARG A 15 -17.05 -23.61 -74.74
N GLY A 16 -16.91 -24.78 -74.21
CA GLY A 16 -17.33 -26.13 -74.58
C GLY A 16 -16.23 -27.09 -74.17
N GLN A 17 -16.57 -28.09 -73.39
CA GLN A 17 -15.96 -29.44 -73.28
C GLN A 17 -14.48 -29.62 -72.90
N ARG A 18 -14.17 -30.27 -71.78
CA ARG A 18 -13.80 -31.70 -71.70
C ARG A 18 -13.75 -32.16 -70.25
N LEU A 19 -14.42 -33.29 -70.00
CA LEU A 19 -14.29 -34.08 -68.77
C LEU A 19 -12.86 -34.63 -68.62
N LEU A 20 -12.26 -34.44 -67.45
CA LEU A 20 -11.31 -35.37 -66.89
C LEU A 20 -11.75 -35.67 -65.47
N LYS A 21 -12.14 -36.94 -65.25
CA LYS A 21 -12.38 -37.51 -63.93
C LYS A 21 -11.03 -37.66 -63.24
N VAL A 22 -10.79 -36.94 -62.19
CA VAL A 22 -9.72 -37.26 -61.19
C VAL A 22 -10.45 -37.45 -59.88
N THR A 23 -10.47 -38.71 -59.47
CA THR A 23 -10.88 -39.11 -58.11
C THR A 23 -9.76 -38.70 -57.14
N GLY A 24 -9.94 -37.57 -56.52
CA GLY A 24 -9.10 -37.11 -55.39
C GLY A 24 -9.83 -37.35 -54.07
N VAL A 25 -9.32 -38.28 -53.29
CA VAL A 25 -9.73 -38.50 -51.89
C VAL A 25 -9.32 -37.26 -51.10
N ALA A 26 -10.26 -36.42 -50.74
CA ALA A 26 -10.05 -35.31 -49.81
C ALA A 26 -10.02 -35.89 -48.39
N ALA A 27 -8.84 -36.12 -47.86
CA ALA A 27 -8.62 -36.38 -46.44
C ALA A 27 -8.90 -35.06 -45.66
N LEU A 28 -10.06 -34.98 -45.07
CA LEU A 28 -10.43 -33.88 -44.16
C LEU A 28 -9.64 -34.06 -42.84
N ALA A 29 -8.47 -33.43 -42.73
CA ALA A 29 -7.73 -33.34 -41.46
C ALA A 29 -8.52 -32.40 -40.55
N LEU A 30 -9.38 -32.97 -39.68
CA LEU A 30 -9.89 -32.26 -38.52
C LEU A 30 -8.73 -32.03 -37.55
N THR A 31 -8.10 -30.87 -37.60
CA THR A 31 -7.26 -30.36 -36.51
C THR A 31 -8.20 -30.02 -35.35
N LEU A 32 -8.32 -30.92 -34.40
CA LEU A 32 -8.85 -30.67 -33.10
C LEU A 32 -7.92 -29.65 -32.42
N PHE A 33 -8.23 -28.38 -32.52
CA PHE A 33 -7.73 -27.37 -31.57
C PHE A 33 -8.33 -27.71 -30.21
N SER A 34 -7.60 -28.52 -29.44
CA SER A 34 -7.84 -28.61 -28.00
C SER A 34 -7.55 -27.23 -27.42
N ALA A 35 -8.57 -26.41 -27.31
CA ALA A 35 -8.51 -25.27 -26.44
C ALA A 35 -8.30 -25.80 -25.00
N HIS A 36 -7.06 -25.88 -24.58
CA HIS A 36 -6.77 -26.01 -23.18
C HIS A 36 -7.30 -24.72 -22.58
N ALA A 37 -8.49 -24.75 -22.00
CA ALA A 37 -8.92 -23.77 -21.05
C ALA A 37 -7.91 -23.89 -19.91
N SER A 38 -6.87 -23.07 -19.94
CA SER A 38 -6.03 -22.84 -18.77
C SER A 38 -7.00 -22.42 -17.67
N ALA A 39 -7.18 -23.26 -16.65
CA ALA A 39 -7.91 -22.86 -15.47
C ALA A 39 -7.25 -21.55 -15.00
N GLU A 40 -8.02 -20.47 -14.93
CA GLU A 40 -7.53 -19.17 -14.46
C GLU A 40 -6.91 -19.44 -13.09
N GLU A 41 -5.63 -19.13 -12.94
CA GLU A 41 -4.91 -19.44 -11.72
C GLU A 41 -5.52 -18.61 -10.58
N LYS A 42 -5.94 -19.27 -9.51
CA LYS A 42 -6.56 -18.61 -8.34
C LYS A 42 -5.63 -17.54 -7.79
N GLY A 43 -6.21 -16.43 -7.43
CA GLY A 43 -5.55 -15.38 -6.68
C GLY A 43 -5.13 -15.87 -5.28
N MET A 44 -4.24 -15.14 -4.64
CA MET A 44 -3.81 -15.45 -3.27
C MET A 44 -4.99 -15.41 -2.29
N LEU A 45 -5.85 -14.39 -2.39
CA LEU A 45 -6.98 -14.21 -1.47
C LEU A 45 -8.05 -15.31 -1.60
N GLU A 46 -8.19 -15.93 -2.77
CA GLU A 46 -9.10 -17.07 -2.95
C GLU A 46 -8.64 -18.34 -2.21
N THR A 47 -7.37 -18.38 -1.79
CA THR A 47 -6.81 -19.50 -1.03
C THR A 47 -6.81 -19.26 0.48
N ILE A 48 -7.06 -18.02 0.93
CA ILE A 48 -7.09 -17.67 2.34
C ILE A 48 -8.41 -18.15 2.97
N HIS A 49 -8.28 -18.96 4.02
CA HIS A 49 -9.43 -19.57 4.71
C HIS A 49 -9.39 -19.45 6.23
N LYS A 50 -8.24 -19.04 6.79
CA LYS A 50 -8.05 -18.98 8.25
C LYS A 50 -7.53 -17.61 8.66
N HIS A 51 -8.12 -17.09 9.73
CA HIS A 51 -7.73 -15.84 10.38
C HIS A 51 -7.38 -16.15 11.82
N LYS A 52 -6.13 -15.97 12.19
CA LYS A 52 -5.65 -16.30 13.53
C LYS A 52 -5.19 -15.05 14.25
N PHE A 53 -5.74 -14.82 15.44
CA PHE A 53 -5.19 -13.90 16.43
C PHE A 53 -3.79 -14.39 16.87
N LEU A 54 -2.82 -13.51 16.87
CA LEU A 54 -1.45 -13.81 17.28
C LEU A 54 -1.15 -13.20 18.65
N THR A 55 -1.39 -11.89 18.79
CA THR A 55 -1.10 -11.15 20.01
C THR A 55 -1.88 -9.83 20.07
N SER A 56 -2.01 -9.28 21.28
CA SER A 56 -2.39 -7.88 21.49
C SER A 56 -1.23 -6.97 21.10
N THR A 57 -1.56 -5.79 20.55
CA THR A 57 -0.59 -4.76 20.22
C THR A 57 -0.53 -3.63 21.26
N VAL A 58 -1.20 -3.81 22.42
CA VAL A 58 -1.20 -2.83 23.51
C VAL A 58 -0.02 -3.09 24.45
N PRO A 59 0.97 -2.20 24.52
CA PRO A 59 2.07 -2.28 25.47
C PRO A 59 1.68 -1.77 26.87
N ASP A 60 2.61 -1.86 27.83
CA ASP A 60 2.36 -1.45 29.23
C ASP A 60 2.02 0.03 29.38
N ASN A 61 2.48 0.91 28.49
CA ASN A 61 2.12 2.33 28.51
C ASN A 61 0.70 2.61 27.97
N GLY A 62 0.02 1.58 27.43
CA GLY A 62 -1.35 1.65 26.96
C GLY A 62 -1.53 2.27 25.58
N ASP A 63 -0.48 2.46 24.78
CA ASP A 63 -0.63 2.90 23.39
C ASP A 63 -1.50 1.90 22.62
N VAL A 64 -2.33 2.39 21.70
CA VAL A 64 -3.35 1.65 20.97
C VAL A 64 -3.33 2.04 19.49
N ASN A 65 -4.22 1.46 18.71
CA ASN A 65 -4.42 1.71 17.30
C ASN A 65 -3.17 1.32 16.47
N PRO A 66 -2.95 0.00 16.24
CA PRO A 66 -1.79 -0.48 15.50
C PRO A 66 -1.90 -0.13 14.01
N TYR A 67 -0.84 0.51 13.48
CA TYR A 67 -0.81 0.99 12.10
C TYR A 67 0.16 0.23 11.21
N ALA A 68 1.46 0.26 11.51
CA ALA A 68 2.45 -0.43 10.68
C ALA A 68 2.54 -1.92 10.97
N VAL A 69 2.87 -2.70 9.95
CA VAL A 69 3.30 -4.09 10.07
C VAL A 69 4.52 -4.30 9.16
N VAL A 70 5.63 -4.77 9.72
CA VAL A 70 6.86 -5.05 8.98
C VAL A 70 7.43 -6.39 9.41
N VAL A 71 7.73 -7.26 8.44
CA VAL A 71 8.46 -8.51 8.69
C VAL A 71 9.95 -8.24 8.56
N ALA A 72 10.72 -8.58 9.59
CA ALA A 72 12.16 -8.37 9.64
C ALA A 72 12.90 -9.21 8.59
N PRO A 73 13.61 -8.58 7.64
CA PRO A 73 14.30 -9.29 6.56
C PRO A 73 15.57 -10.00 7.02
N VAL A 74 16.13 -9.61 8.17
CA VAL A 74 17.39 -10.11 8.73
C VAL A 74 17.33 -10.16 10.24
N SER A 75 18.24 -10.92 10.85
CA SER A 75 18.51 -10.84 12.28
C SER A 75 19.53 -9.75 12.56
N ALA A 76 19.22 -8.82 13.46
CA ALA A 76 20.09 -7.74 13.90
C ALA A 76 19.71 -7.28 15.30
N GLY A 77 20.69 -7.01 16.17
CA GLY A 77 20.44 -6.57 17.54
C GLY A 77 19.48 -7.49 18.29
N SER A 78 18.38 -6.94 18.78
CA SER A 78 17.35 -7.68 19.50
C SER A 78 16.31 -8.36 18.59
N ILE A 79 16.30 -8.07 17.28
CA ILE A 79 15.36 -8.59 16.29
C ILE A 79 15.94 -9.87 15.68
N GLN A 80 15.10 -10.88 15.47
CA GLN A 80 15.41 -12.04 14.64
C GLN A 80 14.74 -11.90 13.27
N LYS A 81 15.35 -12.51 12.24
CA LYS A 81 14.69 -12.63 10.93
C LYS A 81 13.31 -13.24 11.11
N ASP A 82 12.33 -12.71 10.38
CA ASP A 82 10.93 -13.09 10.43
C ASP A 82 10.16 -12.64 11.70
N ASP A 83 10.79 -11.92 12.64
CA ASP A 83 10.06 -11.17 13.67
C ASP A 83 9.15 -10.13 12.98
N VAL A 84 7.99 -9.86 13.58
CA VAL A 84 7.03 -8.88 13.05
C VAL A 84 7.06 -7.63 13.93
N LEU A 85 7.37 -6.49 13.34
CA LEU A 85 7.34 -5.19 14.00
C LEU A 85 5.97 -4.55 13.79
N ILE A 86 5.41 -3.97 14.85
CA ILE A 86 4.11 -3.28 14.84
C ILE A 86 4.25 -1.98 15.62
N ASP A 87 3.80 -0.87 15.08
CA ASP A 87 3.70 0.38 15.84
C ASP A 87 2.27 0.72 16.22
N ASN A 88 2.12 1.66 17.16
CA ASN A 88 0.84 2.20 17.61
C ASN A 88 0.77 3.71 17.31
N PHE A 89 -0.34 4.15 16.71
CA PHE A 89 -0.55 5.53 16.32
C PHE A 89 -1.11 6.41 17.43
N ASN A 90 -1.87 5.83 18.38
CA ASN A 90 -2.58 6.52 19.44
C ASN A 90 -1.98 6.20 20.82
N ASN A 91 -2.06 7.13 21.74
CA ASN A 91 -1.75 6.88 23.14
C ASN A 91 -2.93 6.20 23.89
N ILE A 92 -2.75 5.93 25.17
CA ILE A 92 -3.78 5.31 26.04
C ILE A 92 -5.12 6.05 26.05
N SER A 93 -5.15 7.35 25.75
CA SER A 93 -6.38 8.13 25.65
C SER A 93 -7.02 8.06 24.25
N ASN A 94 -6.48 7.21 23.39
CA ASN A 94 -6.90 7.04 22.01
C ASN A 94 -6.85 8.34 21.18
N LEU A 95 -5.89 9.22 21.47
CA LEU A 95 -5.64 10.43 20.69
C LEU A 95 -4.73 10.12 19.51
N GLN A 96 -5.20 10.45 18.32
CA GLN A 96 -4.48 10.19 17.07
C GLN A 96 -3.18 11.00 16.98
N GLY A 97 -2.14 10.42 16.39
CA GLY A 97 -0.84 11.09 16.24
C GLY A 97 -0.08 11.30 17.57
N THR A 98 -0.31 10.45 18.55
CA THR A 98 0.32 10.55 19.89
C THR A 98 0.97 9.24 20.36
N GLY A 99 0.84 8.14 19.60
CA GLY A 99 1.46 6.87 19.90
C GLY A 99 2.97 6.90 19.62
N THR A 100 3.73 6.18 20.45
CA THR A 100 5.20 6.27 20.50
C THR A 100 5.89 4.92 20.56
N THR A 101 5.12 3.83 20.53
CA THR A 101 5.65 2.49 20.79
C THR A 101 5.70 1.62 19.54
N ILE A 102 6.74 0.83 19.44
CA ILE A 102 6.89 -0.26 18.46
C ILE A 102 7.03 -1.56 19.23
N LEU A 103 6.23 -2.55 18.88
CA LEU A 103 6.30 -3.91 19.40
C LEU A 103 7.02 -4.84 18.42
N SER A 104 7.61 -5.91 18.93
CA SER A 104 8.14 -7.01 18.15
C SER A 104 7.46 -8.31 18.57
N TYR A 105 6.78 -8.97 17.63
CA TYR A 105 6.23 -10.32 17.80
C TYR A 105 7.16 -11.34 17.15
N ARG A 106 7.52 -12.39 17.88
CA ARG A 106 8.36 -13.50 17.41
C ARG A 106 7.51 -14.72 17.09
N PRO A 107 7.28 -15.07 15.81
CA PRO A 107 6.43 -16.20 15.46
C PRO A 107 6.88 -17.55 15.99
N SER A 108 8.21 -17.78 16.13
CA SER A 108 8.78 -19.04 16.58
C SER A 108 8.51 -19.34 18.06
N THR A 109 8.48 -18.32 18.92
CA THR A 109 8.21 -18.45 20.37
C THR A 109 6.83 -17.94 20.76
N LYS A 110 6.14 -17.19 19.85
CA LYS A 110 4.87 -16.49 20.08
C LYS A 110 4.96 -15.40 21.16
N GLU A 111 6.14 -14.89 21.39
CA GLU A 111 6.40 -13.82 22.35
C GLU A 111 6.22 -12.46 21.70
N THR A 112 5.57 -11.56 22.41
CA THR A 112 5.51 -10.13 22.10
C THR A 112 6.30 -9.35 23.13
N ARG A 113 7.08 -8.37 22.68
CA ARG A 113 7.84 -7.50 23.56
C ARG A 113 7.83 -6.08 23.02
N LEU A 114 8.00 -5.13 23.92
CA LEU A 114 8.30 -3.76 23.56
C LEU A 114 9.66 -3.72 22.87
N PHE A 115 9.69 -3.27 21.62
CA PHE A 115 10.92 -3.08 20.86
C PHE A 115 11.48 -1.67 21.04
N ALA A 116 10.63 -0.65 20.89
CA ALA A 116 11.01 0.74 21.07
C ALA A 116 9.89 1.53 21.73
N GLN A 117 10.28 2.46 22.61
CA GLN A 117 9.41 3.55 23.08
C GLN A 117 10.15 4.85 22.84
N ILE A 118 9.64 5.65 21.92
CA ILE A 118 10.29 6.88 21.45
C ILE A 118 9.77 8.04 22.29
N PRO A 119 10.61 8.98 22.76
CA PRO A 119 10.14 10.16 23.46
C PRO A 119 9.16 10.96 22.59
N GLN A 120 7.97 11.29 23.11
CA GLN A 120 6.96 12.03 22.34
C GLN A 120 7.46 13.39 21.84
N LYS A 121 8.37 14.03 22.61
CA LYS A 121 8.99 15.29 22.23
C LYS A 121 10.43 15.06 21.78
N LEU A 122 10.66 15.18 20.50
CA LEU A 122 12.00 15.19 19.91
C LEU A 122 12.26 16.56 19.31
N LYS A 123 13.41 17.16 19.64
CA LYS A 123 13.78 18.52 19.21
C LYS A 123 13.77 18.66 17.68
N ASP A 124 14.24 17.64 16.98
CA ASP A 124 14.44 17.69 15.53
C ASP A 124 13.25 17.07 14.74
N CYS A 125 12.14 16.72 15.43
CA CYS A 125 10.91 16.25 14.80
C CYS A 125 9.81 17.31 14.99
N PRO A 126 9.43 18.08 13.97
CA PRO A 126 8.45 19.15 14.07
C PRO A 126 7.07 18.64 14.51
N GLY A 127 6.64 19.08 15.70
CA GLY A 127 5.38 18.66 16.34
C GLY A 127 5.51 17.43 17.26
N GLY A 128 6.65 16.72 17.24
CA GLY A 128 6.91 15.56 18.09
C GLY A 128 6.69 14.22 17.39
N VAL A 129 6.28 13.19 18.15
CA VAL A 129 6.17 11.81 17.68
C VAL A 129 4.73 11.33 17.77
N GLY A 130 4.22 10.81 16.66
CA GLY A 130 3.01 10.04 16.50
C GLY A 130 3.24 9.07 15.36
N LEU A 131 3.51 7.79 15.67
CA LEU A 131 3.97 6.79 14.70
C LEU A 131 2.87 6.45 13.70
N THR A 132 3.26 6.19 12.44
CA THR A 132 2.32 5.96 11.33
C THR A 132 2.57 4.62 10.65
N THR A 133 1.74 4.26 9.67
CA THR A 133 1.95 3.05 8.85
C THR A 133 3.29 3.06 8.10
N ALA A 134 3.95 4.21 8.01
CA ALA A 134 5.23 4.39 7.33
C ALA A 134 6.38 3.78 8.14
N MET A 135 6.60 2.48 8.04
CA MET A 135 7.72 1.78 8.68
C MET A 135 8.38 0.79 7.72
N THR A 136 9.70 0.64 7.84
CA THR A 136 10.47 -0.42 7.19
C THR A 136 11.69 -0.79 8.00
N MET A 137 12.19 -2.02 7.82
CA MET A 137 13.49 -2.48 8.32
C MET A 137 14.41 -2.79 7.15
N LEU A 138 15.58 -2.17 7.12
CA LEU A 138 16.60 -2.39 6.10
C LEU A 138 17.40 -3.68 6.38
N LYS A 139 17.98 -4.27 5.32
CA LYS A 139 18.87 -5.45 5.42
C LYS A 139 20.11 -5.20 6.30
N SER A 140 20.46 -3.95 6.49
CA SER A 140 21.51 -3.50 7.41
C SER A 140 21.09 -3.52 8.89
N GLY A 141 19.81 -3.78 9.19
CA GLY A 141 19.25 -3.82 10.55
C GLY A 141 18.67 -2.48 11.03
N TRP A 142 18.80 -1.40 10.28
CA TRP A 142 18.20 -0.11 10.63
C TRP A 142 16.70 -0.11 10.39
N ILE A 143 15.94 0.51 11.28
CA ILE A 143 14.50 0.71 11.15
C ILE A 143 14.25 2.19 10.86
N ILE A 144 13.41 2.46 9.87
CA ILE A 144 12.94 3.81 9.55
C ILE A 144 11.44 3.83 9.78
N VAL A 145 10.94 4.79 10.57
CA VAL A 145 9.52 4.94 10.87
C VAL A 145 9.09 6.39 10.76
N GLY A 146 7.89 6.59 10.19
CA GLY A 146 7.27 7.90 10.02
C GLY A 146 6.57 8.39 11.28
N SER A 147 6.52 9.70 11.41
CA SER A 147 5.76 10.40 12.45
C SER A 147 4.87 11.47 11.84
N ALA A 148 3.58 11.44 12.16
CA ALA A 148 2.59 12.47 11.88
C ALA A 148 1.94 12.89 13.20
N PRO A 149 2.61 13.73 14.00
CA PRO A 149 2.24 14.00 15.38
C PRO A 149 1.06 14.98 15.49
N SER A 150 0.31 14.84 16.59
CA SER A 150 -0.70 15.79 17.04
C SER A 150 -0.60 15.98 18.56
N THR A 151 -1.12 17.09 19.09
CA THR A 151 -1.16 17.33 20.53
C THR A 151 -2.53 17.06 21.15
N ASP A 152 -3.58 17.00 20.35
CA ASP A 152 -4.97 16.82 20.81
C ASP A 152 -5.73 15.73 20.02
N GLY A 153 -5.04 15.03 19.12
CA GLY A 153 -5.65 13.99 18.28
C GLY A 153 -6.30 14.52 17.01
N THR A 154 -6.17 15.81 16.71
CA THR A 154 -6.75 16.42 15.50
C THR A 154 -5.69 16.96 14.56
N THR A 155 -6.04 17.12 13.28
CA THR A 155 -5.17 17.75 12.28
C THR A 155 -4.97 19.25 12.55
N ALA A 156 -5.85 19.89 13.31
CA ALA A 156 -5.69 21.30 13.70
C ALA A 156 -4.38 21.56 14.45
N THR A 157 -3.94 20.61 15.27
CA THR A 157 -2.66 20.67 16.01
C THR A 157 -1.56 19.82 15.42
N LYS A 158 -1.78 19.27 14.21
CA LYS A 158 -0.80 18.44 13.51
C LYS A 158 0.53 19.16 13.32
N GLY A 159 1.63 18.49 13.67
CA GLY A 159 2.98 18.88 13.26
C GLY A 159 3.30 18.39 11.85
N ASP A 160 4.39 18.90 11.26
CA ASP A 160 4.85 18.41 9.97
C ASP A 160 5.38 16.97 10.07
N GLY A 161 5.88 16.60 11.26
CA GLY A 161 6.40 15.26 11.51
C GLY A 161 7.80 15.08 10.96
N CYS A 162 8.24 13.84 10.91
CA CYS A 162 9.59 13.46 10.53
C CYS A 162 9.68 11.98 10.18
N LEU A 163 10.86 11.55 9.75
CA LEU A 163 11.26 10.15 9.71
C LEU A 163 12.27 9.90 10.83
N LEU A 164 12.07 8.86 11.60
CA LEU A 164 12.91 8.45 12.70
C LEU A 164 13.74 7.26 12.28
N VAL A 165 15.04 7.28 12.57
CA VAL A 165 15.97 6.17 12.33
C VAL A 165 16.29 5.52 13.66
N LEU A 166 16.00 4.23 13.78
CA LEU A 166 16.26 3.43 14.97
C LEU A 166 17.31 2.37 14.66
N ASP A 167 18.14 2.06 15.66
CA ASP A 167 19.00 0.89 15.59
C ASP A 167 18.21 -0.42 15.81
N ALA A 168 18.85 -1.56 15.61
CA ALA A 168 18.22 -2.87 15.75
C ALA A 168 17.91 -3.27 17.22
N ASN A 169 18.17 -2.40 18.20
CA ASN A 169 17.78 -2.53 19.60
C ASN A 169 16.66 -1.56 20.01
N GLY A 170 16.13 -0.79 19.03
CA GLY A 170 15.05 0.14 19.24
C GLY A 170 15.46 1.54 19.74
N HIS A 171 16.78 1.84 19.76
CA HIS A 171 17.25 3.17 20.16
C HIS A 171 17.12 4.14 18.98
N HIS A 172 16.52 5.30 19.24
CA HIS A 172 16.49 6.41 18.28
C HIS A 172 17.90 6.98 18.08
N VAL A 173 18.34 7.07 16.82
CA VAL A 173 19.70 7.48 16.45
C VAL A 173 19.72 8.74 15.60
N ALA A 174 18.76 8.91 14.71
CA ALA A 174 18.67 10.09 13.83
C ALA A 174 17.22 10.45 13.51
N THR A 175 17.02 11.72 13.16
CA THR A 175 15.73 12.25 12.70
C THR A 175 15.94 12.96 11.37
N TRP A 176 15.08 12.64 10.38
CA TRP A 176 15.04 13.34 9.10
C TRP A 176 13.75 14.15 9.02
N ALA A 177 13.90 15.46 8.89
CA ALA A 177 12.82 16.41 8.71
C ALA A 177 13.21 17.42 7.64
N GLY A 178 12.25 18.10 7.06
CA GLY A 178 12.49 19.08 6.03
C GLY A 178 11.26 19.41 5.20
N PRO A 179 11.37 20.30 4.22
CA PRO A 179 10.21 20.83 3.49
C PRO A 179 9.51 19.78 2.61
N THR A 180 10.15 18.66 2.30
CA THR A 180 9.57 17.55 1.53
C THR A 180 8.92 16.48 2.41
N ILE A 181 9.06 16.58 3.75
CA ILE A 181 8.52 15.63 4.71
C ILE A 181 7.38 16.29 5.48
N ASN A 182 6.15 15.81 5.24
CA ASN A 182 4.98 16.31 5.93
C ASN A 182 3.95 15.19 6.10
N ALA A 183 3.79 14.72 7.33
CA ALA A 183 3.01 13.55 7.70
C ALA A 183 3.33 12.35 6.79
N PRO A 184 4.52 11.73 6.92
CA PRO A 184 4.81 10.45 6.29
C PRO A 184 3.77 9.44 6.78
N TRP A 185 3.01 8.83 5.84
CA TRP A 185 1.73 8.24 6.21
C TRP A 185 1.63 6.74 5.94
N GLY A 186 1.73 6.33 4.69
CA GLY A 186 1.46 4.97 4.29
C GLY A 186 2.66 4.03 4.39
N ASN A 187 2.41 2.73 4.24
CA ASN A 187 3.49 1.74 4.25
C ASN A 187 4.57 2.08 3.21
N MET A 188 5.82 1.91 3.60
CA MET A 188 6.96 2.22 2.76
C MET A 188 7.21 1.11 1.74
N ALA A 189 7.62 1.49 0.52
CA ALA A 189 8.21 0.57 -0.43
C ALA A 189 9.74 0.78 -0.46
N VAL A 190 10.51 -0.30 -0.55
CA VAL A 190 11.97 -0.23 -0.47
C VAL A 190 12.63 -1.16 -1.48
N ARG A 191 13.71 -0.67 -2.10
CA ARG A 191 14.70 -1.48 -2.81
C ARG A 191 16.02 -1.37 -2.09
N ASP A 192 16.42 -2.45 -1.41
CA ASP A 192 17.54 -2.48 -0.48
C ASP A 192 18.65 -3.40 -0.99
N PHE A 193 19.85 -2.84 -1.14
CA PHE A 193 21.05 -3.53 -1.62
C PHE A 193 22.08 -3.79 -0.48
N GLY A 194 21.74 -3.38 0.74
CA GLY A 194 22.55 -3.57 1.93
C GLY A 194 23.41 -2.36 2.29
N ASP A 195 24.22 -1.85 1.37
CA ASP A 195 25.07 -0.66 1.56
C ASP A 195 24.43 0.65 1.03
N HIS A 196 23.35 0.50 0.28
CA HIS A 196 22.50 1.59 -0.18
C HIS A 196 21.06 1.08 -0.34
N ALA A 197 20.09 1.99 -0.35
CA ALA A 197 18.69 1.66 -0.55
C ALA A 197 17.94 2.84 -1.20
N THR A 198 16.89 2.52 -1.95
CA THR A 198 15.89 3.48 -2.42
C THR A 198 14.60 3.24 -1.65
N LEU A 199 14.10 4.28 -0.98
CA LEU A 199 12.92 4.25 -0.14
C LEU A 199 11.84 5.16 -0.70
N PHE A 200 10.59 4.69 -0.75
CA PHE A 200 9.43 5.47 -1.15
C PHE A 200 8.47 5.63 0.01
N ILE A 201 7.98 6.86 0.21
CA ILE A 201 7.09 7.21 1.32
C ILE A 201 6.03 8.17 0.81
N SER A 202 4.75 7.92 1.13
CA SER A 202 3.68 8.88 0.88
C SER A 202 3.68 9.97 1.94
N MET A 203 3.46 11.21 1.53
CA MET A 203 3.35 12.41 2.35
C MET A 203 1.95 12.96 2.20
N ALA A 204 1.13 12.85 3.25
CA ALA A 204 -0.29 13.17 3.20
C ALA A 204 -0.70 14.34 4.11
N GLY A 205 0.23 15.23 4.46
CA GLY A 205 -0.01 16.29 5.44
C GLY A 205 0.08 17.72 4.93
N PHE A 206 0.49 17.93 3.68
CA PHE A 206 0.65 19.27 3.13
C PHE A 206 -0.67 20.03 3.11
N GLY A 207 -0.65 21.31 3.56
CA GLY A 207 -1.86 22.14 3.62
C GLY A 207 -2.90 21.75 4.67
N LEU A 208 -2.68 20.70 5.48
CA LEU A 208 -3.64 20.22 6.49
C LEU A 208 -3.34 20.68 7.91
N LYS A 209 -2.63 21.75 8.10
CA LYS A 209 -2.33 22.33 9.43
C LYS A 209 -3.28 23.46 9.78
N GLY A 210 -3.71 23.51 11.05
CA GLY A 210 -4.58 24.58 11.56
C GLY A 210 -6.07 24.19 11.49
N PRO A 211 -6.96 25.18 11.73
CA PRO A 211 -8.40 24.93 11.72
C PRO A 211 -8.88 24.35 10.41
N GLU A 212 -9.69 23.30 10.50
CA GLU A 212 -10.29 22.66 9.33
C GLU A 212 -11.23 23.61 8.61
N VAL A 213 -11.06 23.74 7.30
CA VAL A 213 -12.03 24.39 6.43
C VAL A 213 -13.03 23.34 5.98
N ILE A 214 -14.30 23.53 6.38
CA ILE A 214 -15.36 22.58 6.04
C ILE A 214 -15.99 22.96 4.72
N ASP A 215 -16.01 22.05 3.77
CA ASP A 215 -16.75 22.20 2.51
C ASP A 215 -18.26 22.27 2.80
N PRO A 216 -18.94 23.36 2.44
CA PRO A 216 -20.36 23.55 2.73
C PRO A 216 -21.26 22.54 1.99
N ALA A 217 -20.80 21.97 0.88
CA ALA A 217 -21.56 21.00 0.10
C ALA A 217 -21.48 19.59 0.69
N THR A 218 -20.29 19.13 1.07
CA THR A 218 -20.05 17.76 1.58
C THR A 218 -20.19 17.65 3.10
N LYS A 219 -20.02 18.77 3.84
CA LYS A 219 -19.94 18.82 5.32
C LYS A 219 -18.70 18.11 5.90
N TYR A 220 -17.73 17.76 5.06
CA TYR A 220 -16.44 17.22 5.45
C TYR A 220 -15.33 18.29 5.29
N PRO A 221 -14.14 18.08 5.88
CA PRO A 221 -13.00 18.91 5.60
C PRO A 221 -12.69 18.98 4.09
N GLU A 222 -12.26 20.17 3.65
CA GLU A 222 -11.95 20.43 2.25
C GLU A 222 -10.87 19.48 1.71
N VAL A 223 -11.08 18.96 0.50
CA VAL A 223 -10.10 18.13 -0.21
C VAL A 223 -9.03 19.01 -0.82
N ARG A 224 -7.77 18.66 -0.59
CA ARG A 224 -6.59 19.30 -1.19
C ARG A 224 -5.86 18.30 -2.08
N HIS A 225 -5.21 18.80 -3.12
CA HIS A 225 -4.44 17.98 -4.08
C HIS A 225 -2.94 18.27 -3.93
N GLU A 226 -2.45 18.18 -2.69
CA GLU A 226 -1.08 18.56 -2.31
C GLU A 226 -0.25 17.36 -1.80
N ALA A 227 -0.85 16.17 -1.69
CA ALA A 227 -0.13 14.99 -1.24
C ALA A 227 0.85 14.49 -2.30
N THR A 228 1.97 13.93 -1.82
CA THR A 228 3.09 13.53 -2.67
C THR A 228 3.59 12.12 -2.32
N VAL A 229 4.40 11.55 -3.22
CA VAL A 229 5.26 10.40 -2.92
C VAL A 229 6.72 10.85 -3.05
N LEU A 230 7.43 10.73 -1.95
CA LEU A 230 8.86 11.07 -1.83
C LEU A 230 9.70 9.82 -2.02
N ARG A 231 10.72 9.90 -2.88
CA ARG A 231 11.82 8.96 -2.94
C ARG A 231 13.01 9.50 -2.16
N LEU A 232 13.58 8.66 -1.31
CA LEU A 232 14.87 8.89 -0.64
C LEU A 232 15.87 7.85 -1.15
N ASP A 233 16.98 8.31 -1.69
CA ASP A 233 18.13 7.47 -1.98
C ASP A 233 19.07 7.52 -0.80
N LEU A 234 19.36 6.37 -0.22
CA LEU A 234 20.08 6.23 1.03
C LEU A 234 21.45 5.59 0.80
N LYS A 235 22.48 6.16 1.41
CA LYS A 235 23.76 5.50 1.67
C LYS A 235 23.74 4.87 3.06
N ILE A 236 24.25 3.67 3.18
CA ILE A 236 24.25 2.91 4.42
C ILE A 236 25.72 2.53 4.75
N PRO A 237 26.49 3.42 5.38
CA PRO A 237 27.86 3.13 5.73
C PRO A 237 27.92 2.02 6.79
N GLN A 238 28.88 1.12 6.69
CA GLN A 238 29.03 0.02 7.63
C GLN A 238 29.13 0.52 9.07
N GLY A 239 28.26 0.01 9.95
CA GLY A 239 28.25 0.35 11.37
C GLY A 239 27.78 1.77 11.71
N LYS A 240 27.22 2.50 10.74
CA LYS A 240 26.65 3.86 10.94
C LYS A 240 25.20 3.91 10.48
N ALA A 241 24.45 4.89 11.01
CA ALA A 241 23.10 5.16 10.57
C ALA A 241 23.06 5.47 9.05
N PRO A 242 21.95 5.13 8.37
CA PRO A 242 21.75 5.54 6.98
C PRO A 242 21.75 7.05 6.85
N GLU A 243 22.24 7.54 5.73
CA GLU A 243 22.29 8.94 5.36
C GLU A 243 21.49 9.15 4.07
N ILE A 244 20.74 10.25 3.97
CA ILE A 244 20.03 10.61 2.74
C ILE A 244 21.06 11.22 1.75
N GLU A 245 21.27 10.59 0.61
CA GLU A 245 22.09 11.11 -0.48
C GLU A 245 21.29 12.03 -1.41
N SER A 246 20.04 11.67 -1.70
CA SER A 246 19.15 12.48 -2.54
C SER A 246 17.68 12.32 -2.14
N GLN A 247 16.88 13.31 -2.54
CA GLN A 247 15.43 13.34 -2.35
C GLN A 247 14.77 13.77 -3.66
N THR A 248 13.72 13.05 -4.07
CA THR A 248 12.96 13.36 -5.28
C THR A 248 11.47 13.14 -5.02
N ILE A 249 10.61 14.11 -5.29
CA ILE A 249 9.18 13.92 -5.38
C ILE A 249 8.91 13.21 -6.71
N VAL A 250 8.56 11.93 -6.65
CA VAL A 250 8.34 11.10 -7.85
C VAL A 250 6.88 11.09 -8.31
N ALA A 251 5.95 11.50 -7.42
CA ALA A 251 4.54 11.67 -7.73
C ALA A 251 3.93 12.74 -6.83
N ASP A 252 2.93 13.47 -7.33
CA ASP A 252 2.23 14.54 -6.62
C ASP A 252 0.80 14.74 -7.11
N GLY A 253 0.10 15.72 -6.51
CA GLY A 253 -1.27 16.04 -6.91
C GLY A 253 -2.31 15.05 -6.41
N PHE A 254 -1.99 14.16 -5.48
CA PHE A 254 -2.94 13.25 -4.88
C PHE A 254 -3.90 13.99 -3.96
N ALA A 255 -5.17 13.57 -4.01
CA ALA A 255 -6.21 14.07 -3.12
C ALA A 255 -5.93 13.65 -1.67
N GLN A 256 -6.11 14.59 -0.74
CA GLN A 256 -6.01 14.38 0.70
C GLN A 256 -6.96 15.28 1.45
N ARG A 257 -7.33 14.91 2.67
CA ARG A 257 -8.08 15.77 3.59
C ARG A 257 -7.85 15.37 5.04
N ALA A 258 -8.14 16.29 5.97
CA ALA A 258 -8.31 15.96 7.37
C ALA A 258 -9.52 15.02 7.57
N ASP A 259 -9.42 14.12 8.53
CA ASP A 259 -10.52 13.21 8.88
C ASP A 259 -10.54 12.97 10.39
N ARG A 260 -11.75 13.02 10.98
CA ARG A 260 -11.90 12.90 12.43
C ARG A 260 -11.65 11.50 12.95
N ASP A 261 -12.04 10.51 12.15
CA ASP A 261 -11.98 9.11 12.57
C ASP A 261 -10.63 8.46 12.20
N ASN A 262 -9.98 8.95 11.13
CA ASN A 262 -8.73 8.39 10.60
C ASN A 262 -7.56 9.38 10.62
N PHE A 263 -7.68 10.52 11.27
CA PHE A 263 -6.72 11.63 11.30
C PHE A 263 -6.60 12.34 9.94
N LEU A 264 -6.19 11.63 8.91
CA LEU A 264 -6.14 12.12 7.54
C LEU A 264 -6.37 11.00 6.52
N PHE A 265 -6.85 11.38 5.35
CA PHE A 265 -6.89 10.54 4.16
C PHE A 265 -5.95 11.10 3.09
N GLY A 266 -5.31 10.23 2.35
CA GLY A 266 -4.42 10.56 1.26
C GLY A 266 -3.81 9.30 0.63
N PRO A 267 -2.74 9.43 -0.16
CA PRO A 267 -1.99 8.29 -0.64
C PRO A 267 -1.41 7.52 0.54
N THR A 268 -1.60 6.20 0.56
CA THR A 268 -1.25 5.37 1.72
C THR A 268 -0.39 4.18 1.33
N GLY A 269 -0.92 3.22 0.59
CA GLY A 269 -0.21 2.00 0.24
C GLY A 269 0.80 2.22 -0.88
N LEU A 270 2.00 1.68 -0.71
CA LEU A 270 3.07 1.69 -1.70
C LEU A 270 3.58 0.28 -1.94
N ALA A 271 3.71 -0.12 -3.19
CA ALA A 271 4.34 -1.38 -3.59
C ALA A 271 5.23 -1.17 -4.82
N LEU A 272 6.50 -1.58 -4.73
CA LEU A 272 7.48 -1.44 -5.80
C LEU A 272 7.65 -2.78 -6.54
N ALA A 273 7.34 -2.79 -7.82
CA ALA A 273 7.53 -3.95 -8.68
C ALA A 273 9.01 -4.12 -9.09
N GLU A 274 9.35 -5.31 -9.61
CA GLU A 274 10.71 -5.62 -10.05
C GLU A 274 11.18 -4.74 -11.21
N ASP A 275 10.26 -4.32 -12.08
CA ASP A 275 10.49 -3.42 -13.21
C ASP A 275 10.62 -1.94 -12.82
N ASN A 276 10.66 -1.62 -11.53
CA ASN A 276 10.72 -0.28 -10.96
C ASN A 276 9.44 0.56 -11.10
N THR A 277 8.32 -0.06 -11.44
CA THR A 277 7.01 0.58 -11.32
C THR A 277 6.59 0.64 -9.86
N LEU A 278 6.28 1.83 -9.36
CA LEU A 278 5.73 2.02 -8.02
C LEU A 278 4.21 2.15 -8.12
N TYR A 279 3.50 1.28 -7.42
CA TYR A 279 2.04 1.38 -7.27
C TYR A 279 1.70 2.17 -6.02
N VAL A 280 0.67 3.01 -6.12
CA VAL A 280 0.23 3.93 -5.06
C VAL A 280 -1.28 3.80 -4.88
N THR A 281 -1.76 3.53 -3.66
CA THR A 281 -3.18 3.66 -3.33
C THR A 281 -3.50 5.09 -2.92
N ASN A 282 -4.67 5.60 -3.33
CA ASN A 282 -5.24 6.83 -2.78
C ASN A 282 -6.67 6.56 -2.30
N GLY A 283 -6.86 6.61 -0.97
CA GLY A 283 -8.17 6.37 -0.35
C GLY A 283 -9.22 7.41 -0.73
N MET A 284 -8.83 8.66 -0.96
CA MET A 284 -9.75 9.73 -1.31
C MET A 284 -10.41 9.54 -2.68
N ASP A 285 -9.63 9.08 -3.66
CA ASP A 285 -10.10 8.85 -5.04
C ASP A 285 -10.49 7.37 -5.26
N GLU A 286 -10.40 6.53 -4.23
CA GLU A 286 -10.63 5.07 -4.28
C GLU A 286 -9.87 4.42 -5.45
N GLU A 287 -8.60 4.80 -5.66
CA GLU A 287 -7.81 4.41 -6.83
C GLU A 287 -6.47 3.78 -6.48
N ILE A 288 -5.94 3.02 -7.45
CA ILE A 288 -4.54 2.61 -7.49
C ILE A 288 -3.94 3.19 -8.77
N THR A 289 -2.79 3.85 -8.64
CA THR A 289 -2.03 4.38 -9.77
C THR A 289 -0.65 3.74 -9.87
N ALA A 290 -0.01 3.85 -11.03
CA ALA A 290 1.31 3.32 -11.34
C ALA A 290 2.25 4.45 -11.78
N ILE A 291 3.39 4.53 -11.12
CA ILE A 291 4.47 5.48 -11.40
C ILE A 291 5.62 4.70 -12.06
N PRO A 292 5.82 4.79 -13.37
CA PRO A 292 6.89 4.08 -14.05
C PRO A 292 8.25 4.66 -13.69
N ASP A 293 9.30 3.83 -13.78
CA ASP A 293 10.70 4.22 -13.56
C ASP A 293 10.95 4.93 -12.23
N ALA A 294 10.18 4.58 -11.19
CA ALA A 294 10.16 5.32 -9.92
C ALA A 294 11.53 5.43 -9.26
N THR A 295 12.41 4.42 -9.43
CA THR A 295 13.76 4.40 -8.84
C THR A 295 14.74 5.33 -9.54
N THR A 296 14.46 5.77 -10.76
CA THR A 296 15.39 6.57 -11.58
C THR A 296 14.82 7.93 -12.01
N ARG A 297 13.53 8.17 -11.79
CA ARG A 297 12.91 9.46 -12.14
C ARG A 297 13.61 10.63 -11.46
N THR A 298 13.69 11.74 -12.17
CA THR A 298 14.24 13.01 -11.67
C THR A 298 13.17 14.07 -11.41
N ASP A 299 11.92 13.79 -11.79
CA ASP A 299 10.76 14.67 -11.72
C ASP A 299 9.48 13.88 -11.35
N SER A 300 8.45 14.60 -10.97
CA SER A 300 7.14 14.01 -10.67
C SER A 300 6.43 13.49 -11.93
N ALA A 301 5.74 12.37 -11.78
CA ALA A 301 4.82 11.82 -12.78
C ALA A 301 3.38 12.35 -12.60
N GLY A 302 3.17 13.38 -11.75
CA GLY A 302 1.83 13.67 -11.24
C GLY A 302 1.29 12.48 -10.46
N LYS A 303 0.01 12.16 -10.58
CA LYS A 303 -0.59 10.94 -9.97
C LYS A 303 -0.20 9.63 -10.69
N GLY A 304 0.51 9.72 -11.83
CA GLY A 304 0.84 8.55 -12.64
C GLY A 304 -0.32 8.04 -13.50
N ARG A 305 -0.20 6.79 -13.97
CA ARG A 305 -1.22 6.11 -14.78
C ARG A 305 -2.22 5.39 -13.88
N LEU A 306 -3.51 5.63 -14.08
CA LEU A 306 -4.56 4.89 -13.40
C LEU A 306 -4.45 3.38 -13.71
N VAL A 307 -4.43 2.56 -12.67
CA VAL A 307 -4.50 1.09 -12.74
C VAL A 307 -5.95 0.64 -12.62
N THR A 308 -6.61 1.03 -11.53
CA THR A 308 -8.01 0.69 -11.24
C THR A 308 -8.60 1.66 -10.23
N HIS A 309 -9.94 1.76 -10.17
CA HIS A 309 -10.62 2.60 -9.18
C HIS A 309 -11.99 2.01 -8.79
N GLY A 310 -12.49 2.39 -7.61
CA GLY A 310 -13.84 2.02 -7.15
C GLY A 310 -14.07 0.51 -7.11
N ALA A 311 -15.27 0.05 -7.45
CA ALA A 311 -15.71 -1.34 -7.46
C ALA A 311 -15.52 -2.06 -6.10
N LEU A 312 -14.54 -2.95 -5.95
CA LEU A 312 -14.22 -3.63 -4.69
C LEU A 312 -13.35 -2.76 -3.76
N LEU A 313 -12.67 -1.74 -4.29
CA LEU A 313 -11.89 -0.79 -3.50
C LEU A 313 -12.84 0.14 -2.74
N ALA A 314 -12.57 0.31 -1.45
CA ALA A 314 -13.33 1.20 -0.56
C ALA A 314 -12.35 1.85 0.43
N TRP A 315 -11.87 3.05 0.12
CA TRP A 315 -10.77 3.73 0.80
C TRP A 315 -9.50 2.83 0.88
N PRO A 316 -8.87 2.50 -0.25
CA PRO A 316 -7.69 1.64 -0.24
C PRO A 316 -6.56 2.28 0.57
N LEU A 317 -6.02 1.51 1.51
CA LEU A 317 -4.95 1.89 2.44
C LEU A 317 -3.65 1.14 2.13
N ALA A 318 -3.04 0.52 3.14
CA ALA A 318 -1.79 -0.20 2.99
C ALA A 318 -1.87 -1.34 1.96
N MET A 319 -0.77 -1.56 1.26
CA MET A 319 -0.70 -2.46 0.12
C MET A 319 0.60 -3.26 0.13
N ILE A 320 0.51 -4.52 -0.27
CA ILE A 320 1.67 -5.38 -0.52
C ILE A 320 1.60 -5.97 -1.92
N MET A 321 2.75 -6.40 -2.43
CA MET A 321 2.84 -7.17 -3.68
C MET A 321 3.11 -8.64 -3.37
N THR A 322 2.36 -9.52 -4.00
CA THR A 322 2.56 -10.97 -3.93
C THR A 322 3.71 -11.41 -4.82
N SER A 323 4.20 -12.63 -4.62
CA SER A 323 5.23 -13.23 -5.51
C SER A 323 4.76 -13.42 -6.95
N LYS A 324 3.45 -13.36 -7.20
CA LYS A 324 2.87 -13.40 -8.55
C LYS A 324 2.75 -12.01 -9.20
N GLY A 325 3.14 -10.96 -8.50
CA GLY A 325 3.03 -9.58 -8.98
C GLY A 325 1.64 -8.96 -8.79
N HIS A 326 0.69 -9.64 -8.12
CA HIS A 326 -0.58 -9.04 -7.75
C HIS A 326 -0.44 -8.15 -6.51
N LEU A 327 -1.30 -7.17 -6.40
CA LEU A 327 -1.40 -6.30 -5.24
C LEU A 327 -2.47 -6.83 -4.28
N ILE A 328 -2.18 -6.84 -2.99
CA ILE A 328 -3.15 -7.08 -1.93
C ILE A 328 -3.31 -5.77 -1.16
N VAL A 329 -4.54 -5.27 -1.07
CA VAL A 329 -4.85 -3.92 -0.60
C VAL A 329 -5.90 -3.99 0.50
N ASN A 330 -5.64 -3.41 1.66
CA ASN A 330 -6.63 -3.27 2.72
C ASN A 330 -7.57 -2.10 2.40
N ASN A 331 -8.87 -2.33 2.56
CA ASN A 331 -9.88 -1.27 2.54
C ASN A 331 -10.05 -0.64 3.92
N GLY A 332 -10.02 0.68 4.00
CA GLY A 332 -10.30 1.40 5.26
C GLY A 332 -11.79 1.56 5.56
N LYS A 333 -12.65 1.58 4.54
CA LYS A 333 -14.09 1.82 4.70
C LYS A 333 -14.89 0.57 5.07
N ASN A 334 -14.31 -0.59 4.86
CA ASN A 334 -14.91 -1.88 5.24
C ASN A 334 -13.80 -2.85 5.65
N GLY A 335 -14.17 -3.95 6.29
CA GLY A 335 -13.22 -4.95 6.76
C GLY A 335 -12.72 -5.92 5.68
N GLN A 336 -12.68 -5.51 4.41
CA GLN A 336 -12.21 -6.34 3.30
C GLN A 336 -10.79 -5.98 2.87
N THR A 337 -10.09 -6.96 2.32
CA THR A 337 -8.88 -6.78 1.53
C THR A 337 -9.15 -7.22 0.09
N VAL A 338 -8.52 -6.56 -0.87
CA VAL A 338 -8.78 -6.76 -2.31
C VAL A 338 -7.50 -7.19 -3.01
N GLU A 339 -7.60 -8.21 -3.87
CA GLU A 339 -6.52 -8.60 -4.76
C GLU A 339 -6.73 -7.98 -6.14
N VAL A 340 -5.68 -7.35 -6.65
CA VAL A 340 -5.68 -6.64 -7.94
C VAL A 340 -4.54 -7.15 -8.81
N ASP A 341 -4.82 -7.47 -10.06
CA ASP A 341 -3.78 -7.61 -11.10
C ASP A 341 -3.43 -6.20 -11.62
N PRO A 342 -2.24 -5.68 -11.32
CA PRO A 342 -1.89 -4.31 -11.68
C PRO A 342 -1.60 -4.12 -13.18
N ILE A 343 -1.42 -5.19 -13.92
CA ILE A 343 -1.15 -5.13 -15.38
C ILE A 343 -2.47 -4.92 -16.13
N SER A 344 -3.50 -5.71 -15.81
CA SER A 344 -4.83 -5.58 -16.43
C SER A 344 -5.75 -4.58 -15.74
N GLY A 345 -5.45 -4.20 -14.48
CA GLY A 345 -6.33 -3.41 -13.62
C GLY A 345 -7.52 -4.20 -13.06
N LYS A 346 -7.57 -5.53 -13.28
CA LYS A 346 -8.66 -6.38 -12.79
C LYS A 346 -8.60 -6.50 -11.27
N GLN A 347 -9.69 -6.17 -10.60
CA GLN A 347 -9.92 -6.50 -9.21
C GLN A 347 -10.40 -7.96 -9.15
N ILE A 348 -9.51 -8.86 -8.70
CA ILE A 348 -9.68 -10.32 -8.82
C ILE A 348 -10.67 -10.83 -7.78
N TYR A 349 -10.46 -10.45 -6.52
CA TYR A 349 -11.21 -10.98 -5.39
C TYR A 349 -11.19 -10.01 -4.22
N ALA A 350 -12.27 -9.98 -3.43
CA ALA A 350 -12.33 -9.31 -2.14
C ALA A 350 -12.57 -10.34 -1.04
N HIS A 351 -11.81 -10.23 0.04
CA HIS A 351 -11.85 -11.15 1.16
C HIS A 351 -12.08 -10.41 2.48
N TRP A 352 -13.02 -10.90 3.30
CA TRP A 352 -13.30 -10.34 4.61
C TRP A 352 -12.22 -10.72 5.62
N LEU A 353 -11.48 -9.73 6.14
CA LEU A 353 -10.57 -9.88 7.27
C LEU A 353 -11.28 -9.56 8.59
N ASN A 354 -12.10 -8.51 8.60
CA ASN A 354 -12.90 -8.09 9.73
C ASN A 354 -14.35 -7.85 9.30
N ALA A 355 -15.29 -8.59 9.88
CA ALA A 355 -16.71 -8.46 9.58
C ALA A 355 -17.51 -7.97 10.81
N ASN A 356 -16.92 -7.06 11.60
CA ASN A 356 -17.54 -6.51 12.80
C ASN A 356 -18.84 -5.77 12.44
N GLN A 357 -19.98 -6.37 12.76
CA GLN A 357 -21.33 -5.87 12.46
C GLN A 357 -21.75 -4.67 13.34
N ALA A 358 -20.96 -4.34 14.36
CA ALA A 358 -21.21 -3.13 15.16
C ALA A 358 -20.84 -1.84 14.42
N GLN A 359 -20.11 -1.98 13.31
CA GLN A 359 -19.69 -0.86 12.45
C GLN A 359 -20.52 -0.84 11.16
N SER A 360 -20.59 0.32 10.52
CA SER A 360 -21.34 0.52 9.27
C SER A 360 -20.52 1.33 8.25
N PRO A 361 -20.08 0.72 7.16
CA PRO A 361 -20.15 -0.72 6.82
C PRO A 361 -19.41 -1.60 7.83
N PRO A 362 -19.67 -2.93 7.84
CA PRO A 362 -18.94 -3.86 8.72
C PRO A 362 -17.41 -3.71 8.57
N GLY A 363 -16.69 -3.65 9.70
CA GLY A 363 -15.24 -3.50 9.72
C GLY A 363 -14.71 -2.13 9.29
N ASN A 364 -15.57 -1.10 9.22
CA ASN A 364 -15.15 0.27 8.89
C ASN A 364 -14.13 0.79 9.90
N GLY A 365 -12.97 1.30 9.38
CA GLY A 365 -11.89 1.88 10.18
C GLY A 365 -10.94 0.85 10.83
N ASN A 366 -11.12 -0.46 10.62
CA ASN A 366 -10.37 -1.47 11.39
C ASN A 366 -9.10 -2.00 10.73
N LEU A 367 -8.91 -1.81 9.43
CA LEU A 367 -7.77 -2.36 8.72
C LEU A 367 -6.78 -1.27 8.31
N PHE A 368 -5.53 -1.43 8.71
CA PHE A 368 -4.42 -0.54 8.34
C PHE A 368 -3.27 -1.33 7.72
N GLY A 369 -2.22 -1.59 8.48
CA GLY A 369 -1.00 -2.24 8.01
C GLY A 369 -1.19 -3.69 7.59
N ILE A 370 -0.40 -4.10 6.61
CA ILE A 370 -0.35 -5.45 6.06
C ILE A 370 1.10 -5.77 5.66
N ALA A 371 1.53 -7.01 5.86
CA ALA A 371 2.85 -7.47 5.43
C ALA A 371 2.80 -8.92 4.95
N LEU A 372 3.45 -9.22 3.83
CA LEU A 372 3.56 -10.59 3.33
C LEU A 372 4.34 -11.45 4.33
N ALA A 373 3.84 -12.63 4.65
CA ALA A 373 4.57 -13.57 5.50
C ALA A 373 5.70 -14.25 4.70
N PRO A 374 6.75 -14.77 5.38
CA PRO A 374 7.90 -15.38 4.71
C PRO A 374 7.58 -16.57 3.82
N ASP A 375 6.43 -17.22 4.03
CA ASP A 375 5.96 -18.35 3.21
C ASP A 375 5.44 -17.93 1.82
N GLY A 376 5.26 -16.61 1.58
CA GLY A 376 4.74 -16.04 0.34
C GLY A 376 3.29 -16.39 0.03
N LYS A 377 2.57 -17.02 0.97
CA LYS A 377 1.18 -17.49 0.81
C LYS A 377 0.24 -16.95 1.87
N SER A 378 0.79 -16.45 2.96
CA SER A 378 0.10 -15.87 4.10
C SER A 378 0.48 -14.39 4.24
N PHE A 379 -0.29 -13.64 5.00
CA PHE A 379 0.07 -12.25 5.32
C PHE A 379 -0.36 -11.88 6.74
N TYR A 380 0.44 -11.04 7.38
CA TYR A 380 0.13 -10.40 8.64
C TYR A 380 -0.69 -9.15 8.40
N TYR A 381 -1.61 -8.85 9.31
CA TYR A 381 -2.40 -7.62 9.31
C TYR A 381 -2.75 -7.20 10.73
N VAL A 382 -3.07 -5.93 10.91
CA VAL A 382 -3.53 -5.40 12.19
C VAL A 382 -5.01 -5.03 12.13
N GLU A 383 -5.69 -5.21 13.27
CA GLU A 383 -7.08 -4.78 13.50
C GLU A 383 -7.10 -3.75 14.62
N ASP A 384 -7.61 -2.57 14.31
CA ASP A 384 -7.68 -1.46 15.25
C ASP A 384 -8.69 -1.68 16.38
N ASP A 385 -9.91 -2.11 16.07
CA ASP A 385 -11.02 -2.25 17.01
C ASP A 385 -10.72 -3.15 18.21
N ILE A 386 -9.81 -4.10 18.05
CA ILE A 386 -9.38 -5.03 19.11
C ILE A 386 -7.88 -4.96 19.38
N ASN A 387 -7.18 -4.00 18.80
CA ASN A 387 -5.74 -3.77 18.97
C ASN A 387 -4.92 -5.06 18.85
N SER A 388 -4.96 -5.69 17.69
CA SER A 388 -4.37 -7.01 17.51
C SER A 388 -3.52 -7.14 16.25
N LEU A 389 -2.46 -7.95 16.36
CA LEU A 389 -1.77 -8.56 15.22
C LEU A 389 -2.42 -9.89 14.89
N ARG A 390 -2.71 -10.10 13.61
CA ARG A 390 -3.31 -11.34 13.09
C ARG A 390 -2.54 -11.86 11.88
N ILE A 391 -2.80 -13.11 11.52
CA ILE A 391 -2.30 -13.72 10.28
C ILE A 391 -3.46 -14.35 9.51
N ALA A 392 -3.50 -14.10 8.21
CA ALA A 392 -4.39 -14.74 7.25
C ALA A 392 -3.61 -15.84 6.50
N THR A 393 -4.13 -17.07 6.48
CA THR A 393 -3.45 -18.24 5.91
C THR A 393 -4.39 -19.07 5.04
N PRO A 394 -3.88 -19.86 4.12
CA PRO A 394 -4.63 -20.86 3.37
C PRO A 394 -5.36 -21.88 4.24
#